data_4c344d562f8d2f93b13f1403c4661cd9
#
_entry.id   4c344d562f8d2f93b13f1403c4661cd9
#
_cell.length_a   1.000
_cell.length_b   1.000
_cell.length_c   1.000
_cell.angle_alpha   90.00
_cell.angle_beta   90.00
_cell.angle_gamma   90.00
#
_symmetry.space_group_name_H-M   'P 1'
#
loop_
_entity.id
_entity.type
_entity.pdbx_description
1 polymer ?
#
loop_
_entity_poly.entity_id
_entity_poly.type
_entity_poly.pdbx_seq_one_letter_code
_entity_poly.pdbx_strand_id
1 'polypeptide(L)'
;MKNKVQWFLMIATVVYLAPFLAFGSEVGNRFIDFSLEDPQAKKYSQSDMEGKITLVVLQSRTTLQTVVDCKTELKKLTQENQKVQMIAIMDLRKRPPLVPKSVLKKKISGQDPTSKEIPFLLDWDGAVTKSLGGEDSKCMVLVVDPALKVVYKQEYKQATIDSEIKPLLAELSNKQK
;
A
#
# COMPACT_ATOMS: atom_id res chain seq x y z
N MET A 1 14.09 -56.59 -47.28
CA MET A 1 13.02 -55.63 -46.99
C MET A 1 13.30 -55.02 -45.61
N LYS A 2 13.70 -53.75 -45.53
CA LYS A 2 14.17 -53.09 -44.31
C LYS A 2 13.08 -52.12 -43.83
N ASN A 3 12.48 -52.44 -42.68
CA ASN A 3 11.52 -51.52 -42.01
C ASN A 3 12.33 -50.48 -41.23
N LYS A 4 12.20 -49.22 -41.67
CA LYS A 4 12.68 -48.08 -40.93
C LYS A 4 11.59 -47.66 -39.94
N VAL A 5 11.82 -47.98 -38.66
CA VAL A 5 11.02 -47.44 -37.57
C VAL A 5 11.55 -46.03 -37.29
N GLN A 6 10.70 -45.05 -37.65
CA GLN A 6 10.97 -43.65 -37.41
C GLN A 6 10.56 -43.30 -35.95
N TRP A 7 11.53 -43.07 -35.09
CA TRP A 7 11.32 -42.62 -33.73
C TRP A 7 10.97 -41.11 -33.77
N PHE A 8 9.72 -40.80 -33.55
CA PHE A 8 9.31 -39.41 -33.24
C PHE A 8 9.62 -39.11 -31.79
N LEU A 9 10.71 -38.35 -31.57
CA LEU A 9 11.00 -37.71 -30.28
C LEU A 9 9.97 -36.58 -30.06
N MET A 10 8.92 -36.87 -29.31
CA MET A 10 8.07 -35.86 -28.71
C MET A 10 8.82 -35.17 -27.58
N ILE A 11 9.41 -34.02 -27.85
CA ILE A 11 9.89 -33.12 -26.80
C ILE A 11 8.65 -32.46 -26.17
N ALA A 12 8.22 -33.04 -25.06
CA ALA A 12 7.21 -32.38 -24.20
C ALA A 12 7.87 -31.19 -23.54
N THR A 13 7.63 -30.01 -24.11
CA THR A 13 7.97 -28.73 -23.46
C THR A 13 7.04 -28.54 -22.27
N VAL A 14 7.47 -28.96 -21.10
CA VAL A 14 6.77 -28.64 -19.85
C VAL A 14 7.00 -27.15 -19.59
N VAL A 15 6.02 -26.34 -20.02
CA VAL A 15 5.96 -24.94 -19.60
C VAL A 15 5.63 -24.95 -18.11
N TYR A 16 6.63 -24.75 -17.28
CA TYR A 16 6.45 -24.46 -15.86
C TYR A 16 5.74 -23.09 -15.77
N LEU A 17 4.41 -23.10 -15.75
CA LEU A 17 3.65 -21.98 -15.18
C LEU A 17 3.97 -21.96 -13.69
N ALA A 18 5.04 -21.25 -13.31
CA ALA A 18 5.21 -20.87 -11.92
C ALA A 18 3.98 -20.07 -11.53
N PRO A 19 3.18 -20.50 -10.52
CA PRO A 19 2.13 -19.65 -10.01
C PRO A 19 2.82 -18.38 -9.53
N PHE A 20 2.47 -17.25 -10.14
CA PHE A 20 2.74 -15.95 -9.57
C PHE A 20 1.95 -15.91 -8.27
N LEU A 21 2.54 -16.44 -7.21
CA LEU A 21 2.08 -16.21 -5.85
C LEU A 21 2.18 -14.69 -5.68
N ALA A 22 1.05 -14.03 -5.79
CA ALA A 22 0.90 -12.66 -5.33
C ALA A 22 1.13 -12.70 -3.82
N PHE A 23 2.41 -12.64 -3.42
CA PHE A 23 2.80 -12.43 -2.04
C PHE A 23 2.30 -11.03 -1.68
N GLY A 24 1.13 -10.98 -1.06
CA GLY A 24 0.70 -9.78 -0.39
C GLY A 24 1.79 -9.35 0.59
N SER A 25 1.96 -8.04 0.80
CA SER A 25 2.94 -7.53 1.76
C SER A 25 2.51 -7.88 3.18
N GLU A 26 2.81 -9.11 3.59
CA GLU A 26 2.67 -9.56 4.98
C GLU A 26 3.83 -9.05 5.83
N VAL A 27 3.63 -9.01 7.14
CA VAL A 27 4.70 -8.65 8.08
C VAL A 27 5.89 -9.58 7.88
N GLY A 28 7.07 -8.97 7.72
CA GLY A 28 8.32 -9.67 7.40
C GLY A 28 8.70 -9.65 5.92
N ASN A 29 7.76 -9.40 5.02
CA ASN A 29 8.02 -9.34 3.57
C ASN A 29 8.40 -7.94 3.11
N ARG A 30 9.03 -7.86 1.94
CA ARG A 30 9.26 -6.59 1.26
C ARG A 30 7.93 -5.98 0.83
N PHE A 31 7.83 -4.65 0.96
CA PHE A 31 6.69 -3.90 0.46
C PHE A 31 6.60 -4.03 -1.07
N ILE A 32 5.39 -4.11 -1.59
CA ILE A 32 5.15 -4.31 -3.03
C ILE A 32 5.62 -3.13 -3.87
N ASP A 33 6.02 -3.40 -5.10
CA ASP A 33 6.22 -2.35 -6.09
C ASP A 33 4.88 -1.74 -6.50
N PHE A 34 4.83 -0.42 -6.58
CA PHE A 34 3.65 0.30 -7.02
C PHE A 34 4.02 1.56 -7.79
N SER A 35 3.08 2.04 -8.58
CA SER A 35 3.11 3.36 -9.20
C SER A 35 1.70 3.94 -9.18
N LEU A 36 1.45 4.88 -8.28
CA LEU A 36 0.17 5.54 -8.11
C LEU A 36 0.32 7.05 -8.27
N GLU A 37 -0.78 7.74 -8.52
CA GLU A 37 -0.82 9.20 -8.59
C GLU A 37 -1.70 9.79 -7.49
N ASP A 38 -1.37 10.99 -7.06
CA ASP A 38 -2.25 11.79 -6.21
C ASP A 38 -3.33 12.52 -7.04
N PRO A 39 -4.28 13.24 -6.41
CA PRO A 39 -5.26 14.03 -7.13
C PRO A 39 -4.67 15.12 -8.03
N GLN A 40 -3.46 15.59 -7.78
CA GLN A 40 -2.74 16.57 -8.56
C GLN A 40 -1.91 15.96 -9.71
N ALA A 41 -2.05 14.63 -9.92
CA ALA A 41 -1.31 13.84 -10.90
C ALA A 41 0.20 13.73 -10.64
N LYS A 42 0.67 14.04 -9.44
CA LYS A 42 2.03 13.71 -9.02
C LYS A 42 2.13 12.20 -8.80
N LYS A 43 3.13 11.58 -9.42
CA LYS A 43 3.38 10.14 -9.31
C LYS A 43 4.21 9.84 -8.07
N TYR A 44 3.88 8.72 -7.46
CA TYR A 44 4.58 8.14 -6.31
C TYR A 44 4.83 6.67 -6.57
N SER A 45 5.94 6.18 -6.08
CA SER A 45 6.38 4.79 -6.21
C SER A 45 7.01 4.30 -4.91
N GLN A 46 7.36 3.03 -4.86
CA GLN A 46 8.06 2.45 -3.73
C GLN A 46 9.39 3.16 -3.43
N SER A 47 10.10 3.67 -4.44
CA SER A 47 11.38 4.38 -4.27
C SER A 47 11.25 5.68 -3.45
N ASP A 48 10.07 6.30 -3.41
CA ASP A 48 9.83 7.49 -2.57
C ASP A 48 9.81 7.17 -1.06
N MET A 49 9.76 5.88 -0.74
CA MET A 49 9.75 5.37 0.64
C MET A 49 11.14 4.93 1.12
N GLU A 50 12.09 4.70 0.23
CA GLU A 50 13.42 4.19 0.57
C GLU A 50 14.16 5.11 1.55
N GLY A 51 14.84 4.51 2.53
CA GLY A 51 15.62 5.23 3.53
C GLY A 51 14.79 5.90 4.63
N LYS A 52 13.45 5.82 4.58
CA LYS A 52 12.55 6.42 5.56
C LYS A 52 11.64 5.37 6.19
N ILE A 53 11.28 5.59 7.44
CA ILE A 53 10.19 4.84 8.06
C ILE A 53 8.88 5.39 7.49
N THR A 54 8.05 4.53 6.89
CA THR A 54 6.83 4.97 6.23
C THR A 54 5.60 4.36 6.89
N LEU A 55 4.70 5.23 7.36
CA LEU A 55 3.34 4.87 7.75
C LEU A 55 2.47 4.82 6.50
N VAL A 56 1.86 3.67 6.22
CA VAL A 56 0.96 3.49 5.08
C VAL A 56 -0.45 3.28 5.61
N VAL A 57 -1.38 4.16 5.22
CA VAL A 57 -2.80 4.06 5.58
C VAL A 57 -3.57 3.60 4.36
N LEU A 58 -4.15 2.38 4.43
CA LEU A 58 -5.05 1.89 3.40
C LEU A 58 -6.47 2.22 3.78
N GLN A 59 -7.20 2.81 2.84
CA GLN A 59 -8.57 3.23 3.06
C GLN A 59 -9.47 2.92 1.87
N SER A 60 -10.76 2.79 2.13
CA SER A 60 -11.80 2.78 1.12
C SER A 60 -12.70 4.01 1.25
N ARG A 61 -13.63 4.16 0.32
CA ARG A 61 -14.63 5.24 0.39
C ARG A 61 -15.61 5.11 1.56
N THR A 62 -15.77 3.91 2.10
CA THR A 62 -16.71 3.61 3.20
C THR A 62 -16.14 3.92 4.58
N THR A 63 -14.82 4.12 4.70
CA THR A 63 -14.13 4.34 5.98
C THR A 63 -13.68 5.78 6.20
N LEU A 64 -14.29 6.76 5.53
CA LEU A 64 -13.78 8.13 5.47
C LEU A 64 -13.57 8.77 6.85
N GLN A 65 -14.53 8.66 7.77
CA GLN A 65 -14.39 9.25 9.11
C GLN A 65 -13.29 8.59 9.92
N THR A 66 -13.31 7.26 10.02
CA THR A 66 -12.26 6.49 10.72
C THR A 66 -10.87 6.81 10.20
N VAL A 67 -10.76 7.06 8.89
CA VAL A 67 -9.49 7.40 8.24
C VAL A 67 -9.02 8.81 8.57
N VAL A 68 -9.93 9.77 8.66
CA VAL A 68 -9.58 11.14 9.07
C VAL A 68 -9.01 11.11 10.49
N ASP A 69 -9.66 10.40 11.40
CA ASP A 69 -9.20 10.26 12.79
C ASP A 69 -7.82 9.56 12.82
N CYS A 70 -7.68 8.42 12.12
CA CYS A 70 -6.43 7.68 11.98
C CYS A 70 -5.30 8.58 11.46
N LYS A 71 -5.50 9.28 10.35
CA LYS A 71 -4.47 10.15 9.76
C LYS A 71 -4.11 11.31 10.67
N THR A 72 -5.07 11.87 11.38
CA THR A 72 -4.84 12.96 12.32
C THR A 72 -3.94 12.53 13.47
N GLU A 73 -4.20 11.35 14.04
CA GLU A 73 -3.36 10.81 15.13
C GLU A 73 -1.97 10.40 14.63
N LEU A 74 -1.88 9.67 13.51
CA LEU A 74 -0.59 9.25 12.95
C LEU A 74 0.26 10.44 12.48
N LYS A 75 -0.36 11.52 12.01
CA LYS A 75 0.34 12.73 11.62
C LYS A 75 1.12 13.36 12.79
N LYS A 76 0.60 13.30 14.01
CA LYS A 76 1.33 13.77 15.19
C LYS A 76 2.68 13.06 15.32
N LEU A 77 2.70 11.75 15.08
CA LEU A 77 3.93 10.94 15.13
C LEU A 77 4.95 11.34 14.05
N THR A 78 4.50 11.74 12.85
CA THR A 78 5.41 12.22 11.79
C THR A 78 5.96 13.62 12.10
N GLN A 79 5.23 14.45 12.82
CA GLN A 79 5.70 15.76 13.25
C GLN A 79 6.73 15.67 14.38
N GLU A 80 6.57 14.69 15.28
CA GLU A 80 7.49 14.41 16.36
C GLU A 80 8.81 13.77 15.88
N ASN A 81 8.80 13.14 14.70
CA ASN A 81 9.94 12.39 14.18
C ASN A 81 10.13 12.60 12.67
N GLN A 82 11.11 13.41 12.29
CA GLN A 82 11.42 13.73 10.89
C GLN A 82 11.89 12.53 10.04
N LYS A 83 12.26 11.39 10.66
CA LYS A 83 12.60 10.16 9.96
C LYS A 83 11.37 9.38 9.52
N VAL A 84 10.19 9.75 10.00
CA VAL A 84 8.93 9.11 9.70
C VAL A 84 8.17 9.94 8.69
N GLN A 85 7.74 9.31 7.60
CA GLN A 85 6.80 9.89 6.65
C GLN A 85 5.49 9.10 6.66
N MET A 86 4.44 9.66 6.06
CA MET A 86 3.16 8.98 5.90
C MET A 86 2.65 9.12 4.48
N ILE A 87 2.03 8.05 3.97
CA ILE A 87 1.26 8.05 2.73
C ILE A 87 -0.12 7.41 3.00
N ALA A 88 -1.12 7.84 2.28
CA ALA A 88 -2.44 7.23 2.32
C ALA A 88 -2.82 6.71 0.93
N ILE A 89 -3.31 5.48 0.83
CA ILE A 89 -3.75 4.85 -0.41
C ILE A 89 -5.25 4.62 -0.35
N MET A 90 -5.99 5.20 -1.30
CA MET A 90 -7.43 5.04 -1.41
C MET A 90 -7.81 4.05 -2.51
N ASP A 91 -8.50 3.01 -2.11
CA ASP A 91 -9.14 2.06 -3.02
C ASP A 91 -10.35 2.71 -3.72
N LEU A 92 -10.28 2.76 -5.04
CA LEU A 92 -11.32 3.33 -5.90
C LEU A 92 -12.00 2.30 -6.80
N ARG A 93 -11.81 1.00 -6.55
CA ARG A 93 -12.46 -0.08 -7.35
C ARG A 93 -13.97 0.08 -7.42
N LYS A 94 -14.59 0.45 -6.30
CA LYS A 94 -16.05 0.63 -6.17
C LYS A 94 -16.51 2.06 -6.44
N ARG A 95 -15.75 2.82 -7.24
CA ARG A 95 -16.20 4.14 -7.67
C ARG A 95 -17.45 4.05 -8.55
N PRO A 96 -18.33 5.06 -8.55
CA PRO A 96 -19.45 5.09 -9.48
C PRO A 96 -18.95 5.09 -10.92
N PRO A 97 -19.42 4.16 -11.78
CA PRO A 97 -18.86 3.98 -13.13
C PRO A 97 -19.07 5.18 -14.06
N LEU A 98 -20.12 5.97 -13.83
CA LEU A 98 -20.49 7.13 -14.66
C LEU A 98 -19.80 8.44 -14.22
N VAL A 99 -19.03 8.43 -13.13
CA VAL A 99 -18.36 9.65 -12.65
C VAL A 99 -16.95 9.71 -13.26
N PRO A 100 -16.63 10.76 -14.04
CA PRO A 100 -15.30 10.95 -14.59
C PRO A 100 -14.24 11.02 -13.50
N LYS A 101 -13.04 10.49 -13.78
CA LYS A 101 -11.91 10.49 -12.83
C LYS A 101 -11.55 11.93 -12.37
N SER A 102 -11.62 12.93 -13.26
CA SER A 102 -11.35 14.33 -12.94
C SER A 102 -12.31 14.91 -11.90
N VAL A 103 -13.59 14.59 -12.01
CA VAL A 103 -14.61 15.00 -11.05
C VAL A 103 -14.36 14.35 -9.69
N LEU A 104 -14.02 13.05 -9.71
CA LEU A 104 -13.75 12.32 -8.47
C LEU A 104 -12.47 12.83 -7.78
N LYS A 105 -11.39 13.11 -8.53
CA LYS A 105 -10.17 13.74 -8.01
C LYS A 105 -10.47 15.05 -7.28
N LYS A 106 -11.25 15.94 -7.93
CA LYS A 106 -11.64 17.24 -7.34
C LYS A 106 -12.45 17.07 -6.05
N LYS A 107 -13.39 16.12 -6.05
CA LYS A 107 -14.23 15.84 -4.87
C LYS A 107 -13.37 15.29 -3.72
N ILE A 108 -12.49 14.35 -3.98
CA ILE A 108 -11.60 13.74 -2.98
C ILE A 108 -10.69 14.81 -2.35
N SER A 109 -10.05 15.65 -3.17
CA SER A 109 -9.18 16.75 -2.68
C SER A 109 -9.91 17.75 -1.79
N GLY A 110 -11.21 17.93 -1.98
CA GLY A 110 -12.02 18.86 -1.17
C GLY A 110 -12.58 18.24 0.11
N GLN A 111 -12.63 16.92 0.22
CA GLN A 111 -13.26 16.24 1.36
C GLN A 111 -12.27 15.85 2.48
N ASP A 112 -11.00 15.77 2.17
CA ASP A 112 -9.99 15.36 3.14
C ASP A 112 -9.05 16.53 3.47
N PRO A 113 -9.19 17.14 4.64
CA PRO A 113 -8.35 18.26 5.03
C PRO A 113 -6.86 17.88 5.17
N THR A 114 -6.57 16.61 5.40
CA THR A 114 -5.18 16.11 5.53
C THR A 114 -4.50 15.87 4.18
N SER A 115 -5.24 15.85 3.09
CA SER A 115 -4.74 15.56 1.73
C SER A 115 -3.72 16.58 1.19
N LYS A 116 -3.63 17.76 1.81
CA LYS A 116 -2.64 18.79 1.46
C LYS A 116 -1.25 18.53 2.07
N GLU A 117 -1.20 17.76 3.14
CA GLU A 117 0.02 17.54 3.92
C GLU A 117 0.54 16.11 3.86
N ILE A 118 -0.36 15.17 3.55
CA ILE A 118 -0.05 13.74 3.43
C ILE A 118 -0.28 13.33 1.99
N PRO A 119 0.72 12.74 1.30
CA PRO A 119 0.51 12.17 -0.02
C PRO A 119 -0.68 11.21 -0.03
N PHE A 120 -1.67 11.50 -0.87
CA PHE A 120 -2.93 10.78 -0.94
C PHE A 120 -3.05 10.10 -2.31
N LEU A 121 -2.76 8.81 -2.36
CA LEU A 121 -2.58 8.07 -3.60
C LEU A 121 -3.88 7.40 -4.04
N LEU A 122 -4.17 7.44 -5.32
CA LEU A 122 -5.41 6.95 -5.92
C LEU A 122 -5.18 5.59 -6.59
N ASP A 123 -5.65 4.54 -5.94
CA ASP A 123 -5.62 3.18 -6.47
C ASP A 123 -6.92 2.89 -7.24
N TRP A 124 -6.90 3.20 -8.56
CA TRP A 124 -8.08 3.20 -9.40
C TRP A 124 -8.71 1.83 -9.62
N ASP A 125 -7.92 0.79 -9.67
CA ASP A 125 -8.32 -0.60 -9.88
C ASP A 125 -8.24 -1.44 -8.59
N GLY A 126 -7.69 -0.85 -7.53
CA GLY A 126 -7.53 -1.49 -6.23
C GLY A 126 -6.49 -2.60 -6.20
N ALA A 127 -5.62 -2.68 -7.21
CA ALA A 127 -4.61 -3.73 -7.29
C ALA A 127 -3.59 -3.62 -6.15
N VAL A 128 -3.11 -2.41 -5.87
CA VAL A 128 -2.17 -2.14 -4.78
C VAL A 128 -2.82 -2.42 -3.42
N THR A 129 -4.01 -1.87 -3.18
CA THR A 129 -4.75 -2.06 -1.93
C THR A 129 -5.03 -3.53 -1.65
N LYS A 130 -5.46 -4.27 -2.68
CA LYS A 130 -5.72 -5.73 -2.57
C LYS A 130 -4.45 -6.50 -2.24
N SER A 131 -3.34 -6.21 -2.91
CA SER A 131 -2.04 -6.85 -2.66
C SER A 131 -1.49 -6.54 -1.28
N LEU A 132 -1.86 -5.40 -0.70
CA LEU A 132 -1.54 -5.02 0.67
C LEU A 132 -2.54 -5.58 1.70
N GLY A 133 -3.53 -6.36 1.27
CA GLY A 133 -4.56 -6.93 2.14
C GLY A 133 -5.58 -5.91 2.65
N GLY A 134 -5.78 -4.82 1.93
CA GLY A 134 -6.81 -3.83 2.24
C GLY A 134 -8.22 -4.37 1.99
N GLU A 135 -9.14 -4.09 2.92
CA GLU A 135 -10.53 -4.47 2.87
C GLU A 135 -11.44 -3.24 2.79
N ASP A 136 -12.58 -3.37 2.10
CA ASP A 136 -13.48 -2.23 1.83
C ASP A 136 -14.04 -1.51 3.08
N SER A 137 -14.20 -2.23 4.18
CA SER A 137 -14.83 -1.71 5.41
C SER A 137 -13.82 -1.36 6.50
N LYS A 138 -12.53 -1.57 6.24
CA LYS A 138 -11.47 -1.39 7.24
C LYS A 138 -10.49 -0.29 6.84
N CYS A 139 -10.01 0.42 7.84
CA CYS A 139 -8.83 1.26 7.72
C CYS A 139 -7.65 0.46 8.22
N MET A 140 -6.70 0.14 7.34
CA MET A 140 -5.51 -0.62 7.69
C MET A 140 -4.31 0.30 7.83
N VAL A 141 -3.46 0.03 8.83
CA VAL A 141 -2.19 0.74 9.02
C VAL A 141 -1.06 -0.25 8.87
N LEU A 142 -0.07 0.11 8.03
CA LEU A 142 1.18 -0.60 7.91
C LEU A 142 2.33 0.31 8.33
N VAL A 143 3.36 -0.27 8.91
CA VAL A 143 4.67 0.38 9.11
C VAL A 143 5.67 -0.32 8.22
N VAL A 144 6.37 0.45 7.41
CA VAL A 144 7.41 -0.01 6.50
C VAL A 144 8.73 0.60 6.95
N ASP A 145 9.75 -0.24 7.11
CA ASP A 145 11.07 0.19 7.52
C ASP A 145 11.87 0.81 6.35
N PRO A 146 13.03 1.43 6.61
CA PRO A 146 13.85 2.06 5.57
C PRO A 146 14.36 1.11 4.48
N ALA A 147 14.39 -0.21 4.74
CA ALA A 147 14.75 -1.24 3.78
C ALA A 147 13.54 -1.76 2.98
N LEU A 148 12.39 -1.08 3.11
CA LEU A 148 11.11 -1.42 2.47
C LEU A 148 10.52 -2.75 2.96
N LYS A 149 10.80 -3.14 4.21
CA LYS A 149 10.19 -4.31 4.83
C LYS A 149 8.96 -3.89 5.63
N VAL A 150 7.86 -4.62 5.48
CA VAL A 150 6.67 -4.44 6.31
C VAL A 150 6.96 -5.00 7.69
N VAL A 151 6.95 -4.16 8.71
CA VAL A 151 7.23 -4.54 10.10
C VAL A 151 6.00 -4.52 10.99
N TYR A 152 4.90 -3.94 10.50
CA TYR A 152 3.60 -3.90 11.19
C TYR A 152 2.47 -3.81 10.15
N LYS A 153 1.34 -4.49 10.44
CA LYS A 153 0.14 -4.44 9.61
C LYS A 153 -1.06 -4.85 10.43
N GLN A 154 -1.96 -3.91 10.72
CA GLN A 154 -3.21 -4.17 11.44
C GLN A 154 -4.32 -3.22 11.02
N GLU A 155 -5.57 -3.61 11.33
CA GLU A 155 -6.70 -2.70 11.30
C GLU A 155 -6.51 -1.59 12.33
N TYR A 156 -6.79 -0.34 11.92
CA TYR A 156 -6.68 0.81 12.80
C TYR A 156 -7.59 0.68 14.03
N LYS A 157 -6.97 0.84 15.19
CA LYS A 157 -7.62 1.03 16.47
C LYS A 157 -6.84 2.11 17.22
N GLN A 158 -7.52 3.09 17.77
CA GLN A 158 -6.82 4.20 18.45
C GLN A 158 -5.87 3.72 19.56
N ALA A 159 -6.27 2.69 20.30
CA ALA A 159 -5.43 2.12 21.36
C ALA A 159 -4.09 1.57 20.86
N THR A 160 -4.01 1.09 19.60
CA THR A 160 -2.77 0.51 19.06
C THR A 160 -1.72 1.55 18.69
N ILE A 161 -2.10 2.82 18.57
CA ILE A 161 -1.14 3.91 18.28
C ILE A 161 -0.13 4.03 19.40
N ASP A 162 -0.57 4.18 20.63
CA ASP A 162 0.33 4.38 21.77
C ASP A 162 0.97 3.07 22.23
N SER A 163 0.24 1.94 22.17
CA SER A 163 0.72 0.64 22.67
C SER A 163 1.65 -0.09 21.70
N GLU A 164 1.53 0.10 20.38
CA GLU A 164 2.27 -0.68 19.40
C GLU A 164 3.05 0.20 18.39
N ILE A 165 2.38 1.16 17.75
CA ILE A 165 2.99 1.92 16.65
C ILE A 165 4.07 2.86 17.18
N LYS A 166 3.78 3.64 18.22
CA LYS A 166 4.71 4.62 18.77
C LYS A 166 6.02 4.00 19.31
N PRO A 167 5.97 2.89 20.10
CA PRO A 167 7.19 2.18 20.50
C PRO A 167 7.98 1.62 19.31
N LEU A 168 7.29 1.06 18.31
CA LEU A 168 7.93 0.54 17.11
C LEU A 168 8.66 1.62 16.31
N LEU A 169 8.05 2.79 16.14
CA LEU A 169 8.67 3.92 15.45
C LEU A 169 9.93 4.42 16.21
N ALA A 170 9.88 4.43 17.53
CA ALA A 170 11.03 4.80 18.36
C ALA A 170 12.19 3.79 18.20
N GLU A 171 11.88 2.48 18.20
CA GLU A 171 12.87 1.43 17.96
C GLU A 171 13.53 1.56 16.59
N LEU A 172 12.71 1.70 15.51
CA LEU A 172 13.21 1.84 14.14
C LEU A 172 14.08 3.10 13.97
N SER A 173 13.68 4.21 14.57
CA SER A 173 14.42 5.47 14.49
C SER A 173 15.78 5.42 15.19
N ASN A 174 15.88 4.63 16.26
CA ASN A 174 17.14 4.39 16.97
C ASN A 174 18.12 3.52 16.16
N LYS A 175 17.62 2.60 15.36
CA LYS A 175 18.45 1.75 14.47
C LYS A 175 19.02 2.50 13.26
N GLN A 176 18.53 3.70 12.96
CA GLN A 176 19.02 4.56 11.89
C GLN A 176 20.14 5.52 12.32
N LYS A 177 20.67 5.37 13.52
CA LYS A 177 21.85 6.09 14.00
C LYS A 177 23.13 5.35 13.61
#